data_0958c9b4c85b3d1bc4a810ec7bf94786
#
_entry.id   0958c9b4c85b3d1bc4a810ec7bf94786
#
_cell.length_a   1.000
_cell.length_b   1.000
_cell.length_c   1.000
_cell.angle_alpha   90.00
_cell.angle_beta   90.00
_cell.angle_gamma   90.00
#
_symmetry.space_group_name_H-M   'P 1'
#
loop_
_entity.id
_entity.type
_entity.pdbx_description
1 polymer ?
#
loop_
_entity_poly.entity_id
_entity_poly.type
_entity_poly.pdbx_seq_one_letter_code
_entity_poly.pdbx_strand_id
1 'polypeptide(L)'
;GNKDHGRQNRIEGRLDKGEKVVVIEDLISTGGSVLETVEALREAGAEVLGVVSIFTYGMKNGIERMAVANVKNVSLTDLDTIAQVGAAEGYISQEDVARLLKFRENPSDESWIQGGEN
;
A
#
# COMPACT_ATOMS: atom_id res chain seq x y z
N GLY A 1 23.68 12.66 -1.79
CA GLY A 1 22.95 13.71 -1.25
C GLY A 1 22.02 13.39 -0.13
N ASN A 2 21.11 14.28 0.05
CA ASN A 2 20.17 14.21 1.17
C ASN A 2 19.25 12.99 1.12
N LYS A 3 18.99 12.46 -0.07
CA LYS A 3 18.14 11.29 -0.22
C LYS A 3 18.75 10.04 0.41
N ASP A 4 20.02 9.82 0.14
CA ASP A 4 20.72 8.65 0.67
C ASP A 4 20.84 8.74 2.17
N HIS A 5 21.10 9.95 2.66
CA HIS A 5 21.17 10.22 4.09
C HIS A 5 19.81 9.98 4.76
N GLY A 6 18.74 10.42 4.13
CA GLY A 6 17.38 10.20 4.64
C GLY A 6 17.00 8.73 4.71
N ARG A 7 17.42 7.93 3.74
CA ARG A 7 17.15 6.49 3.74
C ARG A 7 17.88 5.77 4.84
N GLN A 8 19.15 6.12 5.06
CA GLN A 8 19.93 5.54 6.14
C GLN A 8 19.34 5.86 7.50
N ASN A 9 18.81 7.07 7.66
CA ASN A 9 18.19 7.50 8.91
C ASN A 9 16.83 6.84 9.18
N ARG A 10 16.25 6.19 8.19
CA ARG A 10 14.97 5.46 8.36
C ARG A 10 15.14 4.17 9.13
N ILE A 11 16.35 3.64 9.20
CA ILE A 11 16.61 2.38 9.89
C ILE A 11 17.11 2.70 11.29
N GLU A 12 16.30 2.39 12.27
CA GLU A 12 16.65 2.47 13.68
C GLU A 12 16.78 1.06 14.21
N GLY A 13 17.76 0.83 15.07
CA GLY A 13 18.02 -0.47 15.60
C GLY A 13 19.11 -1.20 14.84
N ARG A 14 19.22 -2.50 15.11
CA ARG A 14 20.29 -3.32 14.54
C ARG A 14 19.80 -4.09 13.31
N LEU A 15 20.54 -3.97 12.23
CA LEU A 15 20.31 -4.73 11.01
C LEU A 15 21.65 -5.22 10.48
N ASP A 16 21.85 -6.52 10.48
CA ASP A 16 23.08 -7.12 9.98
C ASP A 16 22.93 -7.42 8.49
N LYS A 17 24.04 -7.28 7.76
CA LYS A 17 24.07 -7.57 6.33
C LYS A 17 23.71 -9.03 6.08
N GLY A 18 22.82 -9.25 5.12
CA GLY A 18 22.36 -10.58 4.75
C GLY A 18 21.17 -11.08 5.58
N GLU A 19 20.72 -10.31 6.59
CA GLU A 19 19.52 -10.71 7.34
C GLU A 19 18.29 -10.75 6.46
N LYS A 20 17.46 -11.76 6.72
CA LYS A 20 16.16 -11.88 6.06
C LYS A 20 15.13 -11.11 6.87
N VAL A 21 14.40 -10.22 6.20
CA VAL A 21 13.43 -9.35 6.88
C VAL A 21 12.08 -9.37 6.15
N VAL A 22 11.04 -9.17 6.94
CA VAL A 22 9.69 -8.93 6.44
C VAL A 22 9.29 -7.54 6.89
N VAL A 23 8.77 -6.75 5.96
CA VAL A 23 8.29 -5.40 6.26
C VAL A 23 6.84 -5.50 6.72
N ILE A 24 6.55 -4.90 7.86
CA ILE A 24 5.17 -4.77 8.37
C ILE A 24 4.71 -3.35 8.09
N GLU A 25 3.59 -3.24 7.39
CA GLU A 25 3.02 -1.95 6.98
C GLU A 25 1.57 -1.86 7.43
N ASP A 26 1.11 -0.69 7.81
CA ASP A 26 -0.29 -0.52 8.16
C ASP A 26 -1.17 -0.39 6.92
N LEU A 27 -0.76 0.40 5.95
CA LEU A 27 -1.59 0.72 4.80
C LEU A 27 -0.74 0.88 3.53
N ILE A 28 -1.22 0.28 2.43
CA ILE A 28 -0.62 0.44 1.12
C ILE A 28 -1.63 1.14 0.21
N SER A 29 -1.23 2.30 -0.34
CA SER A 29 -1.98 3.00 -1.39
C SER A 29 -1.28 2.86 -2.73
N THR A 30 -0.43 3.79 -3.10
CA THR A 30 0.34 3.75 -4.35
C THR A 30 1.63 2.94 -4.23
N GLY A 31 1.99 2.53 -3.04
CA GLY A 31 3.19 1.73 -2.79
C GLY A 31 4.48 2.53 -2.63
N GLY A 32 4.44 3.86 -2.80
CA GLY A 32 5.65 4.68 -2.74
C GLY A 32 6.36 4.60 -1.41
N SER A 33 5.62 4.75 -0.31
CA SER A 33 6.20 4.74 1.03
C SER A 33 6.83 3.39 1.38
N VAL A 34 6.11 2.29 1.14
CA VAL A 34 6.63 0.96 1.47
C VAL A 34 7.83 0.60 0.59
N LEU A 35 7.83 1.04 -0.67
CA LEU A 35 8.96 0.78 -1.56
C LEU A 35 10.21 1.54 -1.14
N GLU A 36 10.07 2.75 -0.60
CA GLU A 36 11.21 3.47 -0.03
C GLU A 36 11.82 2.70 1.14
N THR A 37 10.98 2.12 1.99
CA THR A 37 11.42 1.28 3.10
C THR A 37 12.17 0.05 2.59
N VAL A 38 11.60 -0.63 1.59
CA VAL A 38 12.23 -1.81 0.99
C VAL A 38 13.59 -1.46 0.40
N GLU A 39 13.67 -0.34 -0.33
CA GLU A 39 14.94 0.10 -0.91
C GLU A 39 15.99 0.40 0.16
N ALA A 40 15.59 1.08 1.23
CA ALA A 40 16.50 1.37 2.33
C ALA A 40 17.06 0.09 2.97
N LEU A 41 16.22 -0.89 3.17
CA LEU A 41 16.64 -2.19 3.73
C LEU A 41 17.58 -2.92 2.79
N ARG A 42 17.28 -2.93 1.50
CA ARG A 42 18.14 -3.57 0.49
C ARG A 42 19.49 -2.88 0.38
N GLU A 43 19.51 -1.55 0.43
CA GLU A 43 20.75 -0.77 0.43
C GLU A 43 21.61 -1.08 1.67
N ALA A 44 20.96 -1.36 2.80
CA ALA A 44 21.66 -1.74 4.03
C ALA A 44 22.13 -3.20 4.02
N GLY A 45 21.82 -3.94 2.96
CA GLY A 45 22.28 -5.31 2.76
C GLY A 45 21.32 -6.39 3.24
N ALA A 46 20.10 -6.03 3.62
CA ALA A 46 19.10 -7.01 4.03
C ALA A 46 18.47 -7.70 2.82
N GLU A 47 18.02 -8.93 3.03
CA GLU A 47 17.19 -9.65 2.08
C GLU A 47 15.73 -9.46 2.48
N VAL A 48 14.99 -8.66 1.70
CA VAL A 48 13.58 -8.41 1.97
C VAL A 48 12.77 -9.55 1.37
N LEU A 49 12.16 -10.36 2.24
CA LEU A 49 11.35 -11.50 1.83
C LEU A 49 9.99 -11.08 1.30
N GLY A 50 9.44 -10.00 1.82
CA GLY A 50 8.15 -9.48 1.39
C GLY A 50 7.62 -8.44 2.35
N VAL A 51 6.40 -8.02 2.09
CA VAL A 51 5.66 -7.04 2.90
C VAL A 51 4.38 -7.70 3.39
N VAL A 52 4.07 -7.54 4.66
CA VAL A 52 2.76 -7.88 5.20
C VAL A 52 2.10 -6.57 5.61
N SER A 53 0.94 -6.28 5.06
CA SER A 53 0.20 -5.06 5.38
C SER A 53 -1.15 -5.40 6.02
N ILE A 54 -1.66 -4.49 6.82
CA ILE A 54 -2.98 -4.65 7.42
C ILE A 54 -4.04 -4.39 6.35
N PHE A 55 -3.87 -3.33 5.57
CA PHE A 55 -4.85 -2.89 4.59
C PHE A 55 -4.17 -2.46 3.29
N THR A 56 -4.81 -2.77 2.16
CA THR A 56 -4.41 -2.22 0.86
C THR A 56 -5.63 -1.69 0.12
N TYR A 57 -5.45 -0.55 -0.56
CA TYR A 57 -6.46 -0.04 -1.49
C TYR A 57 -6.58 -0.90 -2.75
N GLY A 58 -5.55 -1.68 -3.07
CA GLY A 58 -5.52 -2.47 -4.31
C GLY A 58 -5.41 -1.60 -5.55
N MET A 59 -4.76 -0.45 -5.42
CA MET A 59 -4.57 0.46 -6.55
C MET A 59 -3.64 -0.16 -7.60
N LYS A 60 -3.99 0.00 -8.86
CA LYS A 60 -3.24 -0.53 -9.98
C LYS A 60 -1.78 -0.09 -9.95
N ASN A 61 -1.54 1.20 -9.70
CA ASN A 61 -0.19 1.74 -9.62
C ASN A 61 0.63 1.07 -8.52
N GLY A 62 0.03 0.83 -7.36
CA GLY A 62 0.71 0.17 -6.26
C GLY A 62 1.08 -1.27 -6.60
N ILE A 63 0.16 -1.99 -7.19
CA ILE A 63 0.38 -3.38 -7.59
C ILE A 63 1.52 -3.46 -8.62
N GLU A 64 1.48 -2.60 -9.64
CA GLU A 64 2.50 -2.56 -10.69
C GLU A 64 3.88 -2.18 -10.15
N ARG A 65 3.93 -1.17 -9.29
CA ARG A 65 5.20 -0.71 -8.69
C ARG A 65 5.85 -1.79 -7.85
N MET A 66 5.07 -2.50 -7.05
CA MET A 66 5.60 -3.59 -6.22
C MET A 66 6.09 -4.74 -7.08
N ALA A 67 5.37 -5.06 -8.15
CA ALA A 67 5.80 -6.09 -9.10
C ALA A 67 7.12 -5.72 -9.77
N VAL A 68 7.26 -4.48 -10.22
CA VAL A 68 8.51 -4.00 -10.85
C VAL A 68 9.67 -4.05 -9.86
N ALA A 69 9.43 -3.71 -8.60
CA ALA A 69 10.44 -3.75 -7.56
C ALA A 69 10.72 -5.18 -7.05
N ASN A 70 10.01 -6.15 -7.57
CA ASN A 70 10.10 -7.55 -7.16
C ASN A 70 9.84 -7.70 -5.65
N VAL A 71 8.74 -7.12 -5.20
CA VAL A 71 8.31 -7.15 -3.80
C VAL A 71 6.95 -7.83 -3.72
N LYS A 72 6.89 -8.90 -2.93
CA LYS A 72 5.64 -9.60 -2.67
C LYS A 72 4.92 -8.95 -1.50
N ASN A 73 3.63 -8.70 -1.64
CA ASN A 73 2.80 -8.17 -0.58
C ASN A 73 1.65 -9.12 -0.25
N VAL A 74 1.41 -9.31 1.04
CA VAL A 74 0.24 -10.01 1.55
C VAL A 74 -0.47 -9.05 2.49
N SER A 75 -1.75 -8.77 2.23
CA SER A 75 -2.54 -7.87 3.07
C SER A 75 -3.62 -8.66 3.80
N LEU A 76 -3.90 -8.25 5.04
CA LEU A 76 -4.94 -8.90 5.83
C LEU A 76 -6.33 -8.57 5.31
N THR A 77 -6.52 -7.35 4.82
CA THR A 77 -7.78 -6.93 4.20
C THR A 77 -7.51 -5.88 3.12
N ASP A 78 -8.56 -5.49 2.42
CA ASP A 78 -8.48 -4.57 1.29
C ASP A 78 -9.75 -3.72 1.19
N LEU A 79 -9.72 -2.73 0.30
CA LEU A 79 -10.83 -1.81 0.11
C LEU A 79 -12.11 -2.53 -0.33
N ASP A 80 -11.98 -3.48 -1.24
CA ASP A 80 -13.14 -4.24 -1.73
C ASP A 80 -13.87 -4.93 -0.59
N THR A 81 -13.13 -5.62 0.26
CA THR A 81 -13.70 -6.36 1.39
C THR A 81 -14.36 -5.42 2.40
N ILE A 82 -13.66 -4.35 2.78
CA ILE A 82 -14.18 -3.39 3.76
C ILE A 82 -15.44 -2.70 3.22
N ALA A 83 -15.44 -2.30 1.95
CA ALA A 83 -16.59 -1.66 1.34
C ALA A 83 -17.80 -2.60 1.30
N GLN A 84 -17.60 -3.86 0.92
CA GLN A 84 -18.67 -4.83 0.86
C GLN A 84 -19.24 -5.16 2.24
N VAL A 85 -18.39 -5.31 3.24
CA VAL A 85 -18.84 -5.53 4.62
C VAL A 85 -19.59 -4.30 5.13
N GLY A 86 -19.09 -3.10 4.87
CA GLY A 86 -19.76 -1.87 5.25
C GLY A 86 -21.16 -1.76 4.66
N ALA A 87 -21.34 -2.15 3.40
CA ALA A 87 -22.65 -2.16 2.75
C ALA A 87 -23.56 -3.24 3.33
N ALA A 88 -23.03 -4.44 3.54
CA ALA A 88 -23.80 -5.55 4.11
C ALA A 88 -24.29 -5.24 5.51
N GLU A 89 -23.54 -4.50 6.29
CA GLU A 89 -23.88 -4.10 7.66
C GLU A 89 -24.64 -2.78 7.76
N GLY A 90 -24.92 -2.14 6.61
CA GLY A 90 -25.73 -0.93 6.57
C GLY A 90 -25.02 0.37 6.90
N TYR A 91 -23.68 0.36 6.97
CA TYR A 91 -22.93 1.60 7.21
C TYR A 91 -22.84 2.48 5.98
N ILE A 92 -22.82 1.87 4.81
CA ILE A 92 -22.79 2.57 3.53
C ILE A 92 -23.73 1.85 2.55
N SER A 93 -24.10 2.53 1.45
CA SER A 93 -24.96 1.96 0.42
C SER A 93 -24.11 1.25 -0.65
N GLN A 94 -24.78 0.46 -1.51
CA GLN A 94 -24.12 -0.14 -2.67
C GLN A 94 -23.63 0.93 -3.65
N GLU A 95 -24.31 2.07 -3.73
CA GLU A 95 -23.84 3.20 -4.52
C GLU A 95 -22.53 3.76 -3.99
N ASP A 96 -22.39 3.81 -2.66
CA ASP A 96 -21.16 4.24 -2.02
C ASP A 96 -20.02 3.27 -2.33
N VAL A 97 -20.28 1.97 -2.34
CA VAL A 97 -19.29 0.95 -2.73
C VAL A 97 -18.79 1.24 -4.14
N ALA A 98 -19.72 1.46 -5.08
CA ALA A 98 -19.36 1.75 -6.47
C ALA A 98 -18.48 3.00 -6.57
N ARG A 99 -18.79 4.04 -5.79
CA ARG A 99 -18.00 5.27 -5.77
C ARG A 99 -16.60 5.04 -5.22
N LEU A 100 -16.47 4.26 -4.16
CA LEU A 100 -15.17 3.93 -3.57
C LEU A 100 -14.29 3.16 -4.55
N LEU A 101 -14.86 2.20 -5.27
CA LEU A 101 -14.12 1.44 -6.26
C LEU A 101 -13.71 2.32 -7.45
N LYS A 102 -14.54 3.26 -7.81
CA LYS A 102 -14.20 4.24 -8.85
C LYS A 102 -13.06 5.16 -8.42
N PHE A 103 -13.08 5.60 -7.17
CA PHE A 103 -11.97 6.35 -6.59
C PHE A 103 -10.66 5.56 -6.69
N ARG A 104 -10.71 4.28 -6.34
CA ARG A 104 -9.52 3.42 -6.38
C ARG A 104 -8.92 3.31 -7.78
N GLU A 105 -9.78 3.26 -8.82
CA GLU A 105 -9.33 3.14 -10.20
C GLU A 105 -8.47 4.34 -10.62
N ASN A 106 -8.88 5.54 -10.21
CA ASN A 106 -8.14 6.76 -10.48
C ASN A 106 -8.40 7.80 -9.39
N PRO A 107 -7.56 7.85 -8.34
CA PRO A 107 -7.77 8.79 -7.23
C PRO A 107 -7.74 10.26 -7.63
N SER A 108 -7.09 10.59 -8.75
CA SER A 108 -7.03 11.96 -9.25
C SER A 108 -8.30 12.42 -9.92
N ASP A 109 -9.17 11.51 -10.32
CA ASP A 109 -10.43 11.81 -10.95
C ASP A 109 -11.52 11.98 -9.89
N GLU A 110 -12.10 13.16 -9.81
CA GLU A 110 -13.12 13.50 -8.83
C GLU A 110 -14.55 13.07 -9.24
N SER A 111 -14.70 12.40 -10.36
CA SER A 111 -16.02 11.99 -10.85
C SER A 111 -16.74 11.03 -9.91
N TRP A 112 -16.02 10.34 -9.04
CA TRP A 112 -16.62 9.48 -8.01
C TRP A 112 -17.49 10.27 -7.03
N ILE A 113 -17.17 11.55 -6.79
CA ILE A 113 -17.95 12.44 -5.94
C ILE A 113 -19.23 12.85 -6.66
N GLN A 114 -19.11 13.28 -7.91
CA GLN A 114 -20.22 13.78 -8.71
C GLN A 114 -21.21 12.69 -9.08
N GLY A 115 -20.74 11.49 -9.29
CA GLY A 115 -21.59 10.37 -9.68
C GLY A 115 -22.68 10.01 -8.68
N GLY A 116 -22.61 10.53 -7.45
CA GLY A 116 -23.62 10.29 -6.42
C GLY A 116 -24.69 11.36 -6.31
N GLU A 117 -24.54 12.47 -7.03
CA GLU A 117 -25.46 13.60 -6.94
C GLU A 117 -26.58 13.57 -7.97
N ASN A 118 -26.46 12.69 -8.94
CA ASN A 118 -27.46 12.58 -10.03
C ASN A 118 -28.41 11.41 -9.83
#